data_7e2112c27b1ccb493ac0ca29c7766065
#
_entry.id   7e2112c27b1ccb493ac0ca29c7766065
#
_cell.length_a   1.000
_cell.length_b   1.000
_cell.length_c   1.000
_cell.angle_alpha   90.00
_cell.angle_beta   90.00
_cell.angle_gamma   90.00
#
_symmetry.space_group_name_H-M   'P 1'
#
loop_
_entity.id
_entity.type
_entity.pdbx_description
1 polymer ?
#
loop_
_entity_poly.entity_id
_entity_poly.type
_entity_poly.pdbx_seq_one_letter_code
_entity_poly.pdbx_strand_id
1 'polypeptide(L)'
;MAGHYGGNLRQSTRLTIVKEKAKHPILRGVEDMWVQCGGYFANPLQPSEVLVMAQPLVSMKKDAKPDPKRKPVPGAWTRSYESESGDKGRVFTSTYGASNDIEDDGYRRLLINGCFWAVGLEDAIKADADVSFVGPYNATWRRNRGRRQNGLRPQDLAGWETPIVPLQKK
;
A
#
# COMPACT_ATOMS: atom_id res chain seq x y z
N MET A 1 1.40 8.31 17.50
CA MET A 1 -0.01 8.63 17.24
C MET A 1 -0.17 8.74 15.73
N ALA A 2 -1.12 8.06 15.13
CA ALA A 2 -1.41 8.16 13.70
C ALA A 2 -2.69 8.98 13.51
N GLY A 3 -2.73 9.78 12.47
CA GLY A 3 -3.90 10.59 12.14
C GLY A 3 -4.01 10.80 10.64
N HIS A 4 -5.19 11.19 10.17
CA HIS A 4 -5.43 11.50 8.77
C HIS A 4 -5.22 12.99 8.51
N TYR A 5 -4.58 13.33 7.40
CA TYR A 5 -4.54 14.71 6.93
C TYR A 5 -5.90 15.13 6.39
N GLY A 6 -6.91 15.10 7.20
CA GLY A 6 -8.30 15.52 7.00
C GLY A 6 -8.79 15.77 5.57
N GLY A 7 -9.94 15.20 5.24
CA GLY A 7 -10.76 15.65 4.12
C GLY A 7 -10.27 15.40 2.69
N ASN A 8 -9.27 14.59 2.44
CA ASN A 8 -8.50 14.60 1.21
C ASN A 8 -8.98 13.72 0.07
N LEU A 9 -10.25 13.74 -0.22
CA LEU A 9 -10.79 13.16 -1.46
C LEU A 9 -10.42 13.96 -2.74
N ARG A 10 -9.58 14.98 -2.61
CA ARG A 10 -9.17 15.87 -3.72
C ARG A 10 -7.65 16.03 -3.82
N GLN A 11 -6.92 15.26 -3.05
CA GLN A 11 -5.46 15.27 -3.05
C GLN A 11 -4.96 13.84 -3.22
N SER A 12 -3.99 13.67 -4.09
CA SER A 12 -3.21 12.45 -4.24
C SER A 12 -1.90 12.56 -3.46
N THR A 13 -1.12 11.50 -3.47
CA THR A 13 0.16 11.44 -2.75
C THR A 13 1.24 10.89 -3.66
N ARG A 14 2.42 11.47 -3.63
CA ARG A 14 3.63 10.90 -4.20
C ARG A 14 4.37 10.14 -3.11
N LEU A 15 4.70 8.90 -3.39
CA LEU A 15 5.49 8.05 -2.52
C LEU A 15 6.90 7.94 -3.10
N THR A 16 7.89 8.37 -2.33
CA THR A 16 9.29 8.42 -2.76
C THR A 16 10.14 7.52 -1.90
N ILE A 17 11.01 6.74 -2.52
CA ILE A 17 11.94 5.85 -1.83
C ILE A 17 12.95 6.68 -1.02
N VAL A 18 13.22 6.26 0.21
CA VAL A 18 14.32 6.78 1.03
C VAL A 18 15.64 6.29 0.42
N LYS A 19 16.43 7.21 -0.10
CA LYS A 19 17.64 6.90 -0.90
C LYS A 19 18.63 5.97 -0.17
N GLU A 20 18.82 6.20 1.11
CA GLU A 20 19.71 5.41 1.97
C GLU A 20 19.21 3.97 2.14
N LYS A 21 17.94 3.72 1.83
CA LYS A 21 17.28 2.41 1.94
C LYS A 21 17.07 1.72 0.59
N ALA A 22 17.51 2.29 -0.50
CA ALA A 22 17.28 1.78 -1.87
C ALA A 22 17.73 0.32 -2.09
N LYS A 23 18.66 -0.18 -1.27
CA LYS A 23 19.13 -1.58 -1.32
C LYS A 23 18.26 -2.55 -0.51
N HIS A 24 17.25 -2.07 0.22
CA HIS A 24 16.38 -2.94 1.01
C HIS A 24 15.60 -3.89 0.08
N PRO A 25 15.49 -5.19 0.39
CA PRO A 25 14.83 -6.17 -0.49
C PRO A 25 13.42 -5.77 -0.93
N ILE A 26 12.63 -5.15 -0.07
CA ILE A 26 11.27 -4.67 -0.37
C ILE A 26 11.27 -3.65 -1.52
N LEU A 27 12.35 -2.89 -1.68
CA LEU A 27 12.45 -1.84 -2.70
C LEU A 27 13.01 -2.33 -4.04
N ARG A 28 13.30 -3.61 -4.17
CA ARG A 28 13.83 -4.20 -5.39
C ARG A 28 12.84 -4.05 -6.55
N GLY A 29 13.23 -3.31 -7.59
CA GLY A 29 12.39 -3.01 -8.76
C GLY A 29 11.23 -2.04 -8.49
N VAL A 30 11.16 -1.43 -7.29
CA VAL A 30 10.19 -0.38 -6.99
C VAL A 30 10.71 0.95 -7.50
N GLU A 31 9.85 1.69 -8.18
CA GLU A 31 10.09 3.05 -8.65
C GLU A 31 9.27 4.05 -7.84
N ASP A 32 9.35 5.34 -8.18
CA ASP A 32 8.50 6.37 -7.59
C ASP A 32 7.03 6.08 -7.89
N MET A 33 6.19 6.17 -6.87
CA MET A 33 4.79 5.78 -6.93
C MET A 33 3.88 6.99 -6.78
N TRP A 34 2.75 6.91 -7.44
CA TRP A 34 1.66 7.86 -7.26
C TRP A 34 0.39 7.14 -6.83
N VAL A 35 -0.15 7.54 -5.68
CA VAL A 35 -1.36 6.95 -5.12
C VAL A 35 -2.47 7.98 -5.02
N GLN A 36 -3.69 7.53 -5.21
CA GLN A 36 -4.86 8.40 -5.28
C GLN A 36 -5.42 8.79 -3.91
N CYS A 37 -4.97 8.12 -2.87
CA CYS A 37 -5.30 8.49 -1.49
C CYS A 37 -4.58 9.76 -1.04
N GLY A 38 -5.29 10.56 -0.24
CA GLY A 38 -4.67 11.59 0.59
C GLY A 38 -3.85 10.97 1.73
N GLY A 39 -2.88 11.74 2.23
CA GLY A 39 -1.91 11.23 3.19
C GLY A 39 -2.45 10.97 4.59
N TYR A 40 -1.81 10.04 5.25
CA TYR A 40 -1.94 9.82 6.69
C TYR A 40 -0.71 10.39 7.40
N PHE A 41 -0.94 11.04 8.53
CA PHE A 41 0.15 11.35 9.45
C PHE A 41 0.45 10.09 10.27
N ALA A 42 1.65 9.57 10.15
CA ALA A 42 2.11 8.43 10.91
C ALA A 42 3.46 8.75 11.57
N ASN A 43 3.60 8.29 12.80
CA ASN A 43 4.86 8.31 13.52
C ASN A 43 5.21 6.89 13.94
N PRO A 44 6.00 6.15 13.14
CA PRO A 44 6.37 4.78 13.44
C PRO A 44 7.09 4.68 14.79
N LEU A 45 6.73 3.68 15.58
CA LEU A 45 7.41 3.38 16.84
C LEU A 45 8.87 2.97 16.59
N GLN A 46 9.78 3.42 17.42
CA GLN A 46 11.18 3.01 17.34
C GLN A 46 11.40 1.62 17.99
N PRO A 47 12.30 0.78 17.44
CA PRO A 47 12.98 0.99 16.18
C PRO A 47 12.12 0.58 14.98
N SER A 48 11.94 1.48 14.02
CA SER A 48 11.33 1.19 12.72
C SER A 48 12.20 1.75 11.61
N GLU A 49 12.29 1.03 10.50
CA GLU A 49 13.04 1.45 9.33
C GLU A 49 12.09 2.00 8.27
N VAL A 50 12.11 3.32 8.07
CA VAL A 50 11.28 3.97 7.05
C VAL A 50 11.89 3.72 5.67
N LEU A 51 11.12 3.13 4.77
CA LEU A 51 11.52 2.80 3.40
C LEU A 51 11.00 3.80 2.38
N VAL A 52 9.82 4.37 2.63
CA VAL A 52 9.12 5.25 1.71
C VAL A 52 8.58 6.45 2.45
N MET A 53 8.82 7.64 1.89
CA MET A 53 8.22 8.89 2.33
C MET A 53 7.03 9.25 1.44
N ALA A 54 6.02 9.82 2.04
CA ALA A 54 4.76 10.19 1.41
C ALA A 54 4.60 11.72 1.43
N GLN A 55 4.50 12.33 0.25
CA GLN A 55 4.27 13.76 0.06
C GLN A 55 2.89 13.99 -0.54
N PRO A 56 1.93 14.56 0.21
CA PRO A 56 0.65 14.98 -0.34
C PRO A 56 0.82 16.03 -1.44
N LEU A 57 0.01 15.93 -2.50
CA LEU A 57 0.01 16.83 -3.64
C LEU A 57 -1.19 17.80 -3.54
N VAL A 58 -1.12 18.93 -4.24
CA VAL A 58 -2.19 19.96 -4.22
C VAL A 58 -3.46 19.53 -4.97
N SER A 59 -3.42 18.44 -5.75
CA SER A 59 -4.56 17.92 -6.51
C SER A 59 -4.46 16.42 -6.76
N MET A 60 -5.44 15.87 -7.50
CA MET A 60 -5.49 14.47 -7.93
C MET A 60 -4.67 14.17 -9.18
N LYS A 61 -3.92 15.13 -9.73
CA LYS A 61 -3.09 14.90 -10.91
C LYS A 61 -1.73 14.31 -10.52
N LYS A 62 -1.24 13.36 -11.33
CA LYS A 62 0.05 12.70 -11.08
C LYS A 62 1.23 13.68 -11.12
N ASP A 63 1.14 14.72 -11.94
CA ASP A 63 2.13 15.79 -12.10
C ASP A 63 1.92 17.00 -11.17
N ALA A 64 0.95 16.91 -10.25
CA ALA A 64 0.67 18.00 -9.31
C ALA A 64 1.88 18.29 -8.42
N LYS A 65 2.00 19.55 -8.02
CA LYS A 65 3.05 20.03 -7.11
C LYS A 65 2.81 19.50 -5.69
N PRO A 66 3.88 19.32 -4.90
CA PRO A 66 3.76 19.08 -3.46
C PRO A 66 2.90 20.15 -2.78
N ASP A 67 2.06 19.73 -1.83
CA ASP A 67 1.30 20.66 -1.01
C ASP A 67 2.25 21.37 -0.03
N PRO A 68 2.47 22.69 -0.15
CA PRO A 68 3.41 23.42 0.70
C PRO A 68 2.99 23.48 2.17
N LYS A 69 1.73 23.20 2.46
CA LYS A 69 1.19 23.17 3.83
C LYS A 69 1.42 21.83 4.53
N ARG A 70 1.97 20.83 3.82
CA ARG A 70 2.11 19.47 4.32
C ARG A 70 3.52 18.93 4.11
N LYS A 71 4.19 18.61 5.20
CA LYS A 71 5.51 17.99 5.15
C LYS A 71 5.41 16.53 4.71
N PRO A 72 6.46 15.98 4.07
CA PRO A 72 6.57 14.54 3.86
C PRO A 72 6.51 13.80 5.19
N VAL A 73 5.86 12.63 5.17
CA VAL A 73 5.71 11.75 6.33
C VAL A 73 6.04 10.31 5.95
N PRO A 74 6.35 9.43 6.92
CA PRO A 74 6.52 8.02 6.64
C PRO A 74 5.28 7.43 5.96
N GLY A 75 5.47 6.83 4.77
CA GLY A 75 4.43 6.18 3.99
C GLY A 75 4.46 4.65 4.09
N ALA A 76 5.67 4.08 4.17
CA ALA A 76 5.87 2.67 4.44
C ALA A 76 7.16 2.44 5.22
N TRP A 77 7.13 1.43 6.10
CA TRP A 77 8.26 1.09 6.97
C TRP A 77 8.24 -0.37 7.36
N THR A 78 9.37 -0.83 7.90
CA THR A 78 9.51 -2.16 8.50
C THR A 78 9.85 -2.08 9.98
N ARG A 79 9.54 -3.15 10.68
CA ARG A 79 9.91 -3.37 12.06
C ARG A 79 10.05 -4.87 12.33
N SER A 80 11.01 -5.24 13.17
CA SER A 80 11.04 -6.57 13.78
C SER A 80 10.48 -6.50 15.19
N TYR A 81 9.90 -7.60 15.65
CA TYR A 81 9.43 -7.75 17.03
C TYR A 81 9.86 -9.10 17.56
N GLU A 82 9.89 -9.20 18.88
CA GLU A 82 10.05 -10.44 19.62
C GLU A 82 8.83 -10.59 20.54
N SER A 83 8.19 -11.76 20.50
CA SER A 83 7.04 -12.06 21.35
C SER A 83 7.49 -12.41 22.77
N GLU A 84 6.56 -12.48 23.71
CA GLU A 84 6.83 -12.93 25.08
C GLU A 84 7.37 -14.37 25.13
N SER A 85 7.04 -15.22 24.12
CA SER A 85 7.58 -16.58 23.96
C SER A 85 8.99 -16.61 23.34
N GLY A 86 9.57 -15.46 22.96
CA GLY A 86 10.86 -15.36 22.29
C GLY A 86 10.82 -15.54 20.78
N ASP A 87 9.64 -15.71 20.17
CA ASP A 87 9.48 -15.81 18.73
C ASP A 87 9.74 -14.44 18.07
N LYS A 88 10.51 -14.45 16.99
CA LYS A 88 10.84 -13.24 16.24
C LYS A 88 10.00 -13.14 14.99
N GLY A 89 9.43 -11.98 14.75
CA GLY A 89 8.65 -11.70 13.55
C GLY A 89 9.03 -10.39 12.89
N ARG A 90 8.60 -10.26 11.63
CA ARG A 90 8.81 -9.07 10.81
C ARG A 90 7.48 -8.45 10.45
N VAL A 91 7.43 -7.14 10.44
CA VAL A 91 6.23 -6.36 10.07
C VAL A 91 6.60 -5.39 8.98
N PHE A 92 5.88 -5.45 7.87
CA PHE A 92 5.83 -4.39 6.88
C PHE A 92 4.52 -3.61 7.05
N THR A 93 4.60 -2.31 7.10
CA THR A 93 3.45 -1.42 7.26
C THR A 93 3.41 -0.39 6.14
N SER A 94 2.23 -0.18 5.56
CA SER A 94 1.94 0.97 4.70
C SER A 94 0.71 1.69 5.21
N THR A 95 0.70 3.03 5.13
CA THR A 95 -0.47 3.85 5.43
C THR A 95 -1.38 4.06 4.22
N TYR A 96 -1.02 3.50 3.09
CA TYR A 96 -1.75 3.52 1.82
C TYR A 96 -2.29 2.12 1.50
N GLY A 97 -3.12 1.99 0.49
CA GLY A 97 -3.70 0.72 0.07
C GLY A 97 -5.21 0.78 -0.14
N ALA A 98 -5.75 1.96 -0.45
CA ALA A 98 -7.11 2.04 -0.97
C ALA A 98 -7.18 1.31 -2.32
N SER A 99 -8.38 0.88 -2.70
CA SER A 99 -8.57 0.11 -3.93
C SER A 99 -7.96 0.75 -5.17
N ASN A 100 -7.96 2.08 -5.24
CA ASN A 100 -7.36 2.81 -6.36
C ASN A 100 -5.84 2.94 -6.26
N ASP A 101 -5.25 2.84 -5.06
CA ASP A 101 -3.81 2.98 -4.89
C ASP A 101 -3.06 1.82 -5.51
N ILE A 102 -3.65 0.62 -5.50
CA ILE A 102 -3.04 -0.57 -6.11
C ILE A 102 -3.09 -0.58 -7.64
N GLU A 103 -3.71 0.41 -8.28
CA GLU A 103 -3.61 0.62 -9.72
C GLU A 103 -2.20 1.07 -10.14
N ASP A 104 -1.43 1.66 -9.24
CA ASP A 104 -0.02 2.01 -9.47
C ASP A 104 0.88 0.77 -9.35
N ASP A 105 1.62 0.46 -10.42
CA ASP A 105 2.44 -0.76 -10.52
C ASP A 105 3.57 -0.77 -9.49
N GLY A 106 4.20 0.37 -9.25
CA GLY A 106 5.24 0.53 -8.24
C GLY A 106 4.71 0.24 -6.85
N TYR A 107 3.50 0.73 -6.56
CA TYR A 107 2.86 0.48 -5.27
C TYR A 107 2.45 -0.99 -5.09
N ARG A 108 1.91 -1.64 -6.14
CA ARG A 108 1.63 -3.10 -6.09
C ARG A 108 2.91 -3.89 -5.81
N ARG A 109 4.00 -3.56 -6.50
CA ARG A 109 5.31 -4.19 -6.29
C ARG A 109 5.79 -4.01 -4.86
N LEU A 110 5.68 -2.80 -4.31
CA LEU A 110 6.03 -2.52 -2.92
C LEU A 110 5.27 -3.44 -1.95
N LEU A 111 3.95 -3.60 -2.15
CA LEU A 111 3.12 -4.47 -1.29
C LEU A 111 3.50 -5.94 -1.42
N ILE A 112 3.66 -6.43 -2.65
CA ILE A 112 4.04 -7.83 -2.92
C ILE A 112 5.40 -8.14 -2.29
N ASN A 113 6.39 -7.29 -2.53
CA ASN A 113 7.72 -7.44 -1.95
C ASN A 113 7.68 -7.39 -0.41
N GLY A 114 6.82 -6.53 0.15
CA GLY A 114 6.57 -6.45 1.59
C GLY A 114 6.04 -7.75 2.17
N CYS A 115 5.12 -8.42 1.47
CA CYS A 115 4.61 -9.73 1.86
C CYS A 115 5.70 -10.80 1.82
N PHE A 116 6.48 -10.88 0.73
CA PHE A 116 7.60 -11.82 0.62
C PHE A 116 8.61 -11.61 1.74
N TRP A 117 8.99 -10.36 1.98
CA TRP A 117 9.95 -10.04 3.04
C TRP A 117 9.42 -10.41 4.43
N ALA A 118 8.14 -10.15 4.70
CA ALA A 118 7.54 -10.42 6.02
C ALA A 118 7.56 -11.91 6.39
N VAL A 119 7.49 -12.80 5.40
CA VAL A 119 7.51 -14.25 5.59
C VAL A 119 8.90 -14.89 5.35
N GLY A 120 9.95 -14.07 5.16
CA GLY A 120 11.32 -14.58 5.02
C GLY A 120 11.69 -15.06 3.62
N LEU A 121 10.98 -14.63 2.61
CA LEU A 121 11.18 -15.01 1.20
C LEU A 121 11.82 -13.88 0.36
N GLU A 122 12.62 -13.02 0.97
CA GLU A 122 13.23 -11.88 0.29
C GLU A 122 14.16 -12.25 -0.86
N ASP A 123 14.75 -13.43 -0.84
CA ASP A 123 15.60 -13.92 -1.93
C ASP A 123 14.79 -14.27 -3.20
N ALA A 124 13.51 -14.56 -3.05
CA ALA A 124 12.61 -14.80 -4.17
C ALA A 124 12.11 -13.52 -4.85
N ILE A 125 12.35 -12.34 -4.27
CA ILE A 125 11.94 -11.07 -4.85
C ILE A 125 12.78 -10.77 -6.10
N LYS A 126 12.14 -10.65 -7.25
CA LYS A 126 12.77 -10.25 -8.53
C LYS A 126 12.37 -8.82 -8.87
N ALA A 127 13.34 -8.02 -9.35
CA ALA A 127 13.09 -6.62 -9.74
C ALA A 127 12.10 -6.49 -10.91
N ASP A 128 12.11 -7.48 -11.80
CA ASP A 128 11.31 -7.57 -13.02
C ASP A 128 10.11 -8.51 -12.89
N ALA A 129 9.76 -8.97 -11.69
CA ALA A 129 8.58 -9.81 -11.50
C ALA A 129 7.33 -9.13 -12.06
N ASP A 130 6.48 -9.91 -12.73
CA ASP A 130 5.19 -9.43 -13.17
C ASP A 130 4.28 -9.16 -11.96
N VAL A 131 3.79 -7.93 -11.87
CA VAL A 131 2.87 -7.47 -10.83
C VAL A 131 1.51 -7.08 -11.41
N SER A 132 1.22 -7.48 -12.64
CA SER A 132 -0.05 -7.24 -13.31
C SER A 132 -1.21 -7.86 -12.54
N PHE A 133 -2.41 -7.34 -12.74
CA PHE A 133 -3.61 -7.98 -12.22
C PHE A 133 -3.88 -9.29 -12.97
N VAL A 134 -4.22 -10.35 -12.23
CA VAL A 134 -4.56 -11.66 -12.82
C VAL A 134 -5.86 -11.63 -13.62
N GLY A 135 -6.72 -10.64 -13.40
CA GLY A 135 -7.97 -10.47 -14.12
C GLY A 135 -8.46 -9.03 -14.08
N PRO A 136 -9.68 -8.75 -14.55
CA PRO A 136 -10.24 -7.41 -14.54
C PRO A 136 -10.28 -6.82 -13.14
N TYR A 137 -9.64 -5.68 -12.95
CA TYR A 137 -9.67 -4.94 -11.70
C TYR A 137 -10.47 -3.65 -11.86
N ASN A 138 -11.53 -3.50 -11.06
CA ASN A 138 -12.36 -2.31 -11.02
C ASN A 138 -12.29 -1.69 -9.63
N ALA A 139 -11.42 -0.71 -9.49
CA ALA A 139 -11.29 0.02 -8.24
C ALA A 139 -12.59 0.73 -7.89
N THR A 140 -12.99 0.65 -6.63
CA THR A 140 -14.19 1.32 -6.13
C THR A 140 -13.83 2.25 -4.98
N TRP A 141 -14.17 3.53 -5.14
CA TRP A 141 -14.01 4.50 -4.06
C TRP A 141 -14.96 4.20 -2.91
N ARG A 142 -14.52 4.46 -1.69
CA ARG A 142 -15.28 4.31 -0.44
C ARG A 142 -16.71 4.87 -0.48
N ARG A 143 -17.00 5.79 -1.39
CA ARG A 143 -18.32 6.44 -1.53
C ARG A 143 -19.37 5.65 -2.31
N ASN A 144 -19.04 4.52 -2.90
CA ASN A 144 -20.00 3.67 -3.59
C ASN A 144 -20.94 2.95 -2.60
N ARG A 145 -21.71 3.73 -1.86
CA ARG A 145 -22.66 3.26 -0.83
C ARG A 145 -23.71 2.27 -1.36
N GLY A 146 -23.96 2.26 -2.68
CA GLY A 146 -24.96 1.40 -3.30
C GLY A 146 -24.53 -0.04 -3.63
N ARG A 147 -23.27 -0.39 -3.37
CA ARG A 147 -22.72 -1.72 -3.73
C ARG A 147 -22.33 -2.58 -2.54
N ARG A 148 -22.68 -2.19 -1.33
CA ARG A 148 -22.42 -3.02 -0.16
C ARG A 148 -23.38 -4.21 -0.20
N GLN A 149 -22.86 -5.40 -0.45
CA GLN A 149 -23.61 -6.63 -0.24
C GLN A 149 -23.70 -6.88 1.27
N ASN A 150 -24.87 -6.58 1.83
CA ASN A 150 -25.12 -6.90 3.23
C ASN A 150 -25.25 -8.42 3.38
N GLY A 151 -24.63 -8.98 4.40
CA GLY A 151 -24.75 -10.39 4.73
C GLY A 151 -23.83 -11.34 3.99
N LEU A 152 -22.94 -10.85 3.09
CA LEU A 152 -21.90 -11.69 2.49
C LEU A 152 -20.90 -12.14 3.56
N ARG A 153 -20.71 -13.43 3.72
CA ARG A 153 -19.77 -14.05 4.68
C ARG A 153 -18.63 -14.72 3.94
N PRO A 154 -17.45 -14.92 4.54
CA PRO A 154 -16.34 -15.60 3.90
C PRO A 154 -16.70 -16.99 3.36
N GLN A 155 -17.56 -17.74 4.05
CA GLN A 155 -18.02 -19.05 3.60
C GLN A 155 -18.90 -19.00 2.34
N ASP A 156 -19.55 -17.88 2.06
CA ASP A 156 -20.36 -17.70 0.85
C ASP A 156 -19.45 -17.54 -0.39
N LEU A 157 -18.15 -17.32 -0.16
CA LEU A 157 -17.07 -17.23 -1.15
C LEU A 157 -16.27 -18.54 -1.23
N ALA A 158 -16.59 -19.53 -0.40
CA ALA A 158 -15.91 -20.82 -0.41
C ALA A 158 -16.19 -21.58 -1.72
N GLY A 159 -15.18 -22.26 -2.24
CA GLY A 159 -15.28 -23.00 -3.49
C GLY A 159 -15.04 -22.19 -4.76
N TRP A 160 -14.60 -20.95 -4.65
CA TRP A 160 -14.15 -20.20 -5.82
C TRP A 160 -12.83 -20.79 -6.33
N GLU A 161 -12.86 -21.25 -7.57
CA GLU A 161 -11.67 -21.80 -8.25
C GLU A 161 -10.69 -20.72 -8.70
N THR A 162 -11.14 -19.46 -8.72
CA THR A 162 -10.34 -18.30 -9.09
C THR A 162 -10.51 -17.17 -8.05
N PRO A 163 -9.45 -16.48 -7.66
CA PRO A 163 -9.54 -15.35 -6.74
C PRO A 163 -10.31 -14.16 -7.31
N ILE A 164 -10.59 -14.17 -8.62
CA ILE A 164 -11.26 -13.09 -9.33
C ILE A 164 -12.52 -13.63 -9.99
N VAL A 165 -13.66 -13.45 -9.33
CA VAL A 165 -14.96 -13.76 -9.91
C VAL A 165 -15.51 -12.48 -10.52
N PRO A 166 -15.81 -12.45 -11.83
CA PRO A 166 -16.52 -11.32 -12.42
C PRO A 166 -17.86 -11.13 -11.71
N LEU A 167 -18.11 -9.94 -11.19
CA LEU A 167 -19.41 -9.59 -10.64
C LEU A 167 -20.46 -9.76 -11.76
N GLN A 168 -21.28 -10.78 -11.66
CA GLN A 168 -22.42 -10.92 -12.57
C GLN A 168 -23.30 -9.69 -12.36
N LYS A 169 -23.44 -8.87 -13.42
CA LYS A 169 -24.45 -7.82 -13.45
C LYS A 169 -25.81 -8.51 -13.40
N LYS A 170 -26.53 -8.35 -12.29
CA LYS A 170 -27.98 -8.56 -12.25
C LYS A 170 -28.69 -7.39 -12.90
#